data_c092303b36fcd15bc14beed72e35fe19
#
_entry.id   c092303b36fcd15bc14beed72e35fe19
#
_cell.length_a   1.000
_cell.length_b   1.000
_cell.length_c   1.000
_cell.angle_alpha   90.00
_cell.angle_beta   90.00
_cell.angle_gamma   90.00
#
_symmetry.space_group_name_H-M   'P 1'
#
loop_
_entity.id
_entity.type
_entity.pdbx_description
1 polymer ?
#
loop_
_entity_poly.entity_id
_entity_poly.type
_entity_poly.pdbx_seq_one_letter_code
_entity_poly.pdbx_strand_id
1 'polypeptide(L)'
;PKLQSGMTLIEVLIAMFVLAIGVLALLAVQLRTVSSVRESENQTTVAQITQNLIEGMLINPTLSEKKEVDKITGEETSRYKKSYDDAYYITSSSEQLKDSKQTAKFEAKMNKTQLAQAQIAQFKADLAKALPEAQFFFTICKDSSGAEPTYNNGFQRKCDDKGDTTIVKVLWLQDVEEKNSAKNLNTSGHHVVYTYQSRVRD
;
A
#
# COMPACT_ATOMS: atom_id res chain seq x y z
N PRO A 1 -5.93 70.91 -16.76
CA PRO A 1 -4.96 70.00 -17.26
C PRO A 1 -4.57 69.03 -16.15
N LYS A 2 -4.88 67.71 -16.33
CA LYS A 2 -4.41 66.69 -15.42
C LYS A 2 -2.96 66.39 -15.76
N LEU A 3 -2.08 66.64 -14.81
CA LEU A 3 -0.65 66.25 -14.92
C LEU A 3 -0.60 64.74 -14.92
N GLN A 4 -0.26 64.15 -16.05
CA GLN A 4 0.13 62.73 -16.16
C GLN A 4 1.52 62.62 -15.56
N SER A 5 1.64 62.10 -14.34
CA SER A 5 2.92 61.71 -13.77
C SER A 5 3.33 60.42 -14.45
N GLY A 6 4.40 60.46 -15.23
CA GLY A 6 5.00 59.26 -15.82
C GLY A 6 5.56 58.36 -14.73
N MET A 7 5.35 57.05 -14.89
CA MET A 7 5.91 56.03 -14.00
C MET A 7 7.45 56.15 -14.03
N THR A 8 8.09 56.24 -12.88
CA THR A 8 9.55 56.35 -12.80
C THR A 8 10.20 54.99 -13.10
N LEU A 9 11.38 55.01 -13.70
CA LEU A 9 12.13 53.79 -14.06
C LEU A 9 12.37 52.89 -12.85
N ILE A 10 12.56 53.48 -11.67
CA ILE A 10 12.74 52.75 -10.41
C ILE A 10 11.47 52.03 -9.98
N GLU A 11 10.29 52.60 -10.21
CA GLU A 11 9.02 51.98 -9.87
C GLU A 11 8.74 50.74 -10.70
N VAL A 12 9.12 50.75 -12.00
CA VAL A 12 9.03 49.58 -12.87
C VAL A 12 10.00 48.48 -12.42
N LEU A 13 11.23 48.83 -12.02
CA LEU A 13 12.20 47.88 -11.50
C LEU A 13 11.71 47.22 -10.22
N ILE A 14 11.16 47.98 -9.29
CA ILE A 14 10.60 47.43 -8.03
C ILE A 14 9.41 46.54 -8.33
N ALA A 15 8.53 46.93 -9.23
CA ALA A 15 7.37 46.12 -9.61
C ALA A 15 7.77 44.80 -10.23
N MET A 16 8.78 44.75 -11.13
CA MET A 16 9.32 43.54 -11.72
C MET A 16 9.97 42.64 -10.65
N PHE A 17 10.71 43.22 -9.70
CA PHE A 17 11.36 42.48 -8.63
C PHE A 17 10.33 41.81 -7.70
N VAL A 18 9.29 42.53 -7.30
CA VAL A 18 8.20 41.98 -6.46
C VAL A 18 7.45 40.88 -7.23
N LEU A 19 7.19 41.07 -8.52
CA LEU A 19 6.53 40.08 -9.36
C LEU A 19 7.40 38.78 -9.44
N ALA A 20 8.71 38.93 -9.64
CA ALA A 20 9.62 37.77 -9.71
C ALA A 20 9.61 36.96 -8.40
N ILE A 21 9.69 37.61 -7.25
CA ILE A 21 9.61 36.96 -5.93
C ILE A 21 8.25 36.28 -5.75
N GLY A 22 7.15 36.93 -6.14
CA GLY A 22 5.80 36.36 -6.07
C GLY A 22 5.66 35.09 -6.89
N VAL A 23 6.19 35.07 -8.11
CA VAL A 23 6.18 33.88 -8.98
C VAL A 23 7.02 32.75 -8.39
N LEU A 24 8.22 33.05 -7.87
CA LEU A 24 9.07 32.04 -7.22
C LEU A 24 8.40 31.43 -5.99
N ALA A 25 7.72 32.22 -5.18
CA ALA A 25 6.96 31.74 -4.02
C ALA A 25 5.82 30.79 -4.43
N LEU A 26 5.10 31.12 -5.51
CA LEU A 26 4.04 30.24 -6.05
C LEU A 26 4.59 28.92 -6.57
N LEU A 27 5.73 28.93 -7.26
CA LEU A 27 6.37 27.73 -7.74
C LEU A 27 6.80 26.80 -6.59
N ALA A 28 7.33 27.37 -5.50
CA ALA A 28 7.72 26.58 -4.33
C ALA A 28 6.51 25.87 -3.67
N VAL A 29 5.35 26.52 -3.62
CA VAL A 29 4.11 25.92 -3.11
C VAL A 29 3.62 24.82 -4.04
N GLN A 30 3.67 25.03 -5.37
CA GLN A 30 3.26 24.01 -6.35
C GLN A 30 4.07 22.73 -6.26
N LEU A 31 5.41 22.83 -6.11
CA LEU A 31 6.26 21.64 -5.94
C LEU A 31 5.88 20.82 -4.70
N ARG A 32 5.57 21.49 -3.60
CA ARG A 32 5.13 20.83 -2.37
C ARG A 32 3.78 20.13 -2.53
N THR A 33 2.85 20.75 -3.25
CA THR A 33 1.54 20.18 -3.51
C THR A 33 1.63 18.94 -4.38
N VAL A 34 2.46 18.96 -5.42
CA VAL A 34 2.67 17.79 -6.32
C VAL A 34 3.23 16.59 -5.55
N SER A 35 4.18 16.80 -4.64
CA SER A 35 4.73 15.72 -3.81
C SER A 35 3.66 15.09 -2.91
N SER A 36 2.83 15.91 -2.25
CA SER A 36 1.74 15.43 -1.39
C SER A 36 0.65 14.69 -2.16
N VAL A 37 0.33 15.13 -3.39
CA VAL A 37 -0.65 14.46 -4.24
C VAL A 37 -0.17 13.07 -4.67
N ARG A 38 1.10 12.94 -5.06
CA ARG A 38 1.70 11.63 -5.41
C ARG A 38 1.62 10.63 -4.26
N GLU A 39 1.89 11.09 -3.05
CA GLU A 39 1.79 10.24 -1.85
C GLU A 39 0.36 9.72 -1.64
N SER A 40 -0.62 10.62 -1.70
CA SER A 40 -2.03 10.24 -1.55
C SER A 40 -2.50 9.31 -2.67
N GLU A 41 -2.00 9.50 -3.89
CA GLU A 41 -2.29 8.64 -5.03
C GLU A 41 -1.71 7.23 -4.82
N ASN A 42 -0.46 7.12 -4.37
CA ASN A 42 0.17 5.84 -4.07
C ASN A 42 -0.59 5.07 -2.99
N GLN A 43 -0.99 5.73 -1.91
CA GLN A 43 -1.79 5.11 -0.84
C GLN A 43 -3.14 4.61 -1.35
N THR A 44 -3.84 5.42 -2.15
CA THR A 44 -5.13 5.04 -2.74
C THR A 44 -4.97 3.86 -3.69
N THR A 45 -3.93 3.87 -4.51
CA THR A 45 -3.67 2.80 -5.49
C THR A 45 -3.31 1.49 -4.77
N VAL A 46 -2.45 1.53 -3.75
CA VAL A 46 -2.13 0.34 -2.93
C VAL A 46 -3.37 -0.20 -2.24
N ALA A 47 -4.24 0.68 -1.72
CA ALA A 47 -5.50 0.28 -1.12
C ALA A 47 -6.41 -0.45 -2.11
N GLN A 48 -6.57 0.08 -3.34
CA GLN A 48 -7.37 -0.56 -4.40
C GLN A 48 -6.80 -1.91 -4.81
N ILE A 49 -5.49 -2.01 -5.03
CA ILE A 49 -4.82 -3.27 -5.38
C ILE A 49 -5.02 -4.32 -4.28
N THR A 50 -4.92 -3.89 -3.02
CA THR A 50 -5.14 -4.78 -1.86
C THR A 50 -6.60 -5.22 -1.78
N GLN A 51 -7.56 -4.35 -2.03
CA GLN A 51 -8.98 -4.71 -2.06
C GLN A 51 -9.30 -5.69 -3.19
N ASN A 52 -8.73 -5.51 -4.38
CA ASN A 52 -8.89 -6.45 -5.49
C ASN A 52 -8.40 -7.86 -5.12
N LEU A 53 -7.25 -7.95 -4.41
CA LEU A 53 -6.76 -9.24 -3.91
C LEU A 53 -7.74 -9.84 -2.88
N ILE A 54 -8.22 -9.03 -1.93
CA ILE A 54 -9.15 -9.49 -0.90
C ILE A 54 -10.45 -10.01 -1.53
N GLU A 55 -11.01 -9.30 -2.50
CA GLU A 55 -12.17 -9.76 -3.25
C GLU A 55 -11.90 -11.08 -3.98
N GLY A 56 -10.72 -11.20 -4.58
CA GLY A 56 -10.24 -12.46 -5.16
C GLY A 56 -10.17 -13.60 -4.15
N MET A 57 -9.69 -13.35 -2.95
CA MET A 57 -9.67 -14.34 -1.85
C MET A 57 -11.09 -14.75 -1.42
N LEU A 58 -12.02 -13.79 -1.33
CA LEU A 58 -13.39 -14.03 -0.90
C LEU A 58 -14.16 -14.92 -1.87
N ILE A 59 -13.84 -14.90 -3.15
CA ILE A 59 -14.47 -15.80 -4.15
C ILE A 59 -13.80 -17.18 -4.22
N ASN A 60 -12.67 -17.38 -3.56
CA ASN A 60 -11.91 -18.62 -3.54
C ASN A 60 -11.71 -19.19 -2.12
N PRO A 61 -12.75 -19.26 -1.27
CA PRO A 61 -12.62 -19.77 0.08
C PRO A 61 -12.48 -21.29 0.09
N THR A 62 -11.81 -21.79 1.12
CA THR A 62 -11.84 -23.20 1.50
C THR A 62 -12.80 -23.37 2.67
N LEU A 63 -13.81 -24.20 2.51
CA LEU A 63 -14.79 -24.47 3.55
C LEU A 63 -14.41 -25.78 4.25
N SER A 64 -14.22 -25.72 5.56
CA SER A 64 -14.07 -26.89 6.42
C SER A 64 -15.29 -27.05 7.31
N GLU A 65 -15.87 -28.25 7.32
CA GLU A 65 -16.97 -28.59 8.21
C GLU A 65 -16.41 -28.88 9.61
N LYS A 66 -16.90 -28.19 10.61
CA LYS A 66 -16.63 -28.46 12.01
C LYS A 66 -17.90 -28.98 12.65
N LYS A 67 -17.92 -30.26 13.03
CA LYS A 67 -19.00 -30.83 13.79
C LYS A 67 -18.85 -30.49 15.27
N GLU A 68 -19.80 -29.81 15.83
CA GLU A 68 -19.88 -29.52 17.26
C GLU A 68 -21.07 -30.33 17.83
N VAL A 69 -20.78 -31.16 18.81
CA VAL A 69 -21.82 -31.89 19.55
C VAL A 69 -22.21 -31.04 20.76
N ASP A 70 -23.47 -30.65 20.85
CA ASP A 70 -23.97 -29.99 22.04
C ASP A 70 -23.87 -30.97 23.23
N LYS A 71 -23.15 -30.58 24.27
CA LYS A 71 -22.89 -31.43 25.45
C LYS A 71 -24.16 -31.69 26.29
N ILE A 72 -25.23 -30.90 26.07
CA ILE A 72 -26.48 -30.97 26.84
C ILE A 72 -27.54 -31.76 26.08
N THR A 73 -27.69 -31.51 24.77
CA THR A 73 -28.74 -32.11 23.95
C THR A 73 -28.26 -33.33 23.17
N GLY A 74 -26.94 -33.51 23.00
CA GLY A 74 -26.38 -34.56 22.16
C GLY A 74 -26.57 -34.34 20.66
N GLU A 75 -27.11 -33.19 20.24
CA GLU A 75 -27.32 -32.89 18.83
C GLU A 75 -26.02 -32.48 18.15
N GLU A 76 -25.78 -33.09 16.98
CA GLU A 76 -24.65 -32.69 16.13
C GLU A 76 -25.05 -31.47 15.28
N THR A 77 -24.36 -30.37 15.50
CA THR A 77 -24.50 -29.15 14.68
C THR A 77 -23.27 -29.01 13.80
N SER A 78 -23.45 -28.96 12.48
CA SER A 78 -22.39 -28.71 11.54
C SER A 78 -22.20 -27.22 11.31
N ARG A 79 -21.03 -26.68 11.66
CA ARG A 79 -20.64 -25.32 11.33
C ARG A 79 -19.57 -25.34 10.26
N TYR A 80 -19.75 -24.52 9.23
CA TYR A 80 -18.74 -24.36 8.20
C TYR A 80 -17.81 -23.19 8.58
N LYS A 81 -16.51 -23.49 8.65
CA LYS A 81 -15.47 -22.49 8.85
C LYS A 81 -14.85 -22.17 7.51
N LYS A 82 -14.83 -20.88 7.16
CA LYS A 82 -14.09 -20.39 6.02
C LYS A 82 -12.61 -20.30 6.36
N SER A 83 -11.77 -20.74 5.46
CA SER A 83 -10.34 -20.57 5.47
C SER A 83 -9.89 -20.24 4.05
N TYR A 84 -8.64 -19.86 3.90
CA TYR A 84 -8.04 -19.58 2.59
C TYR A 84 -6.93 -20.58 2.32
N ASP A 85 -6.66 -20.83 1.03
CA ASP A 85 -5.58 -21.72 0.61
C ASP A 85 -4.23 -21.22 1.13
N ASP A 86 -3.35 -22.16 1.51
CA ASP A 86 -2.02 -21.84 2.06
C ASP A 86 -1.15 -21.04 1.06
N ALA A 87 -1.45 -21.14 -0.24
CA ALA A 87 -0.77 -20.37 -1.27
C ALA A 87 -0.95 -18.84 -1.13
N TYR A 88 -1.98 -18.38 -0.40
CA TYR A 88 -2.14 -16.95 -0.11
C TYR A 88 -1.19 -16.45 0.98
N TYR A 89 -0.80 -17.32 1.92
CA TYR A 89 0.01 -16.90 3.06
C TYR A 89 1.48 -16.76 2.66
N ILE A 90 1.88 -15.53 2.37
CA ILE A 90 3.19 -15.24 1.79
C ILE A 90 3.79 -13.94 2.33
N THR A 91 5.11 -13.91 2.32
CA THR A 91 5.90 -12.69 2.55
C THR A 91 6.78 -12.46 1.33
N SER A 92 6.80 -11.24 0.80
CA SER A 92 7.57 -10.92 -0.40
C SER A 92 8.16 -9.51 -0.34
N SER A 93 9.20 -9.27 -1.14
CA SER A 93 9.84 -7.98 -1.31
C SER A 93 9.96 -7.61 -2.79
N SER A 94 10.19 -6.33 -3.06
CA SER A 94 10.40 -5.81 -4.41
C SER A 94 11.59 -6.44 -5.14
N GLU A 95 12.62 -6.83 -4.40
CA GLU A 95 13.80 -7.49 -4.99
C GLU A 95 13.46 -8.85 -5.58
N GLN A 96 12.56 -9.60 -4.93
CA GLN A 96 12.08 -10.89 -5.45
C GLN A 96 11.25 -10.75 -6.72
N LEU A 97 10.75 -9.54 -7.02
CA LEU A 97 9.92 -9.28 -8.20
C LEU A 97 10.73 -8.81 -9.41
N LYS A 98 11.88 -8.18 -9.19
CA LYS A 98 12.77 -7.75 -10.29
C LYS A 98 13.29 -8.96 -11.07
N ASP A 99 13.48 -10.09 -10.41
CA ASP A 99 13.96 -11.33 -11.02
C ASP A 99 12.84 -12.26 -11.51
N SER A 100 11.60 -12.03 -11.09
CA SER A 100 10.48 -12.88 -11.48
C SER A 100 9.73 -12.27 -12.68
N LYS A 101 9.95 -12.80 -13.85
CA LYS A 101 9.08 -12.64 -15.03
C LYS A 101 7.73 -13.37 -14.85
N GLN A 102 7.26 -13.53 -13.63
CA GLN A 102 6.00 -14.20 -13.36
C GLN A 102 4.84 -13.24 -13.69
N THR A 103 4.35 -13.39 -14.89
CA THR A 103 3.07 -12.81 -15.29
C THR A 103 1.97 -13.69 -14.72
N ALA A 104 0.94 -13.08 -14.13
CA ALA A 104 -0.26 -13.81 -13.73
C ALA A 104 -0.86 -14.52 -14.95
N LYS A 105 -1.08 -15.83 -14.82
CA LYS A 105 -1.74 -16.62 -15.86
C LYS A 105 -3.06 -17.12 -15.30
N PHE A 106 -4.15 -16.65 -15.88
CA PHE A 106 -5.49 -17.16 -15.59
C PHE A 106 -5.92 -18.10 -16.70
N GLU A 107 -6.20 -19.35 -16.36
CA GLU A 107 -6.65 -20.38 -17.28
C GLU A 107 -8.12 -20.71 -17.03
N ALA A 108 -8.82 -21.22 -18.06
CA ALA A 108 -10.24 -21.53 -17.97
C ALA A 108 -10.56 -22.64 -16.94
N LYS A 109 -9.58 -23.48 -16.60
CA LYS A 109 -9.72 -24.53 -15.60
C LYS A 109 -8.56 -24.44 -14.62
N MET A 110 -8.82 -23.91 -13.44
CA MET A 110 -7.85 -23.79 -12.35
C MET A 110 -8.42 -24.42 -11.10
N ASN A 111 -7.59 -25.10 -10.32
CA ASN A 111 -7.94 -25.49 -8.96
C ASN A 111 -7.78 -24.27 -8.02
N LYS A 112 -8.21 -24.41 -6.76
CA LYS A 112 -8.16 -23.32 -5.78
C LYS A 112 -6.74 -22.80 -5.54
N THR A 113 -5.77 -23.66 -5.44
CA THR A 113 -4.36 -23.31 -5.22
C THR A 113 -3.76 -22.60 -6.43
N GLN A 114 -4.05 -23.06 -7.65
CA GLN A 114 -3.60 -22.38 -8.87
C GLN A 114 -4.21 -20.99 -9.02
N LEU A 115 -5.50 -20.85 -8.68
CA LEU A 115 -6.17 -19.56 -8.67
C LEU A 115 -5.54 -18.62 -7.62
N ALA A 116 -5.26 -19.11 -6.42
CA ALA A 116 -4.59 -18.34 -5.38
C ALA A 116 -3.20 -17.86 -5.84
N GLN A 117 -2.41 -18.74 -6.46
CA GLN A 117 -1.10 -18.38 -7.00
C GLN A 117 -1.19 -17.34 -8.12
N ALA A 118 -2.18 -17.45 -9.02
CA ALA A 118 -2.40 -16.48 -10.08
C ALA A 118 -2.80 -15.11 -9.52
N GLN A 119 -3.68 -15.07 -8.52
CA GLN A 119 -4.10 -13.84 -7.86
C GLN A 119 -2.93 -13.16 -7.11
N ILE A 120 -2.09 -13.93 -6.43
CA ILE A 120 -0.87 -13.40 -5.80
C ILE A 120 0.11 -12.87 -6.85
N ALA A 121 0.30 -13.56 -7.95
CA ALA A 121 1.16 -13.10 -9.04
C ALA A 121 0.63 -11.77 -9.64
N GLN A 122 -0.68 -11.64 -9.82
CA GLN A 122 -1.32 -10.41 -10.27
C GLN A 122 -1.11 -9.28 -9.26
N PHE A 123 -1.37 -9.54 -7.97
CA PHE A 123 -1.17 -8.57 -6.90
C PHE A 123 0.27 -8.03 -6.88
N LYS A 124 1.27 -8.91 -7.01
CA LYS A 124 2.68 -8.52 -7.09
C LYS A 124 2.95 -7.63 -8.32
N ALA A 125 2.44 -8.02 -9.47
CA ALA A 125 2.63 -7.26 -10.71
C ALA A 125 1.99 -5.86 -10.61
N ASP A 126 0.80 -5.77 -10.04
CA ASP A 126 0.09 -4.50 -9.87
C ASP A 126 0.81 -3.58 -8.88
N LEU A 127 1.33 -4.12 -7.75
CA LEU A 127 2.16 -3.35 -6.83
C LEU A 127 3.45 -2.84 -7.50
N ALA A 128 4.13 -3.69 -8.26
CA ALA A 128 5.35 -3.29 -8.98
C ALA A 128 5.09 -2.20 -10.02
N LYS A 129 3.93 -2.24 -10.68
CA LYS A 129 3.50 -1.21 -11.62
C LYS A 129 3.11 0.10 -10.94
N ALA A 130 2.46 0.02 -9.78
CA ALA A 130 2.00 1.18 -9.02
C ALA A 130 3.15 1.90 -8.30
N LEU A 131 4.17 1.17 -7.89
CA LEU A 131 5.30 1.66 -7.10
C LEU A 131 6.65 1.42 -7.81
N PRO A 132 6.85 1.97 -9.02
CA PRO A 132 8.01 1.61 -9.86
C PRO A 132 9.36 2.04 -9.27
N GLU A 133 9.36 3.10 -8.45
CA GLU A 133 10.58 3.67 -7.85
C GLU A 133 10.71 3.36 -6.36
N ALA A 134 9.71 2.70 -5.75
CA ALA A 134 9.72 2.36 -4.34
C ALA A 134 10.17 0.91 -4.11
N GLN A 135 10.84 0.68 -2.98
CA GLN A 135 11.00 -0.67 -2.46
C GLN A 135 9.73 -1.03 -1.69
N PHE A 136 9.07 -2.11 -2.05
CA PHE A 136 7.88 -2.54 -1.33
C PHE A 136 8.00 -3.96 -0.81
N PHE A 137 7.29 -4.19 0.28
CA PHE A 137 7.20 -5.47 0.98
C PHE A 137 5.74 -5.73 1.27
N PHE A 138 5.35 -6.98 1.29
CA PHE A 138 4.02 -7.33 1.75
C PHE A 138 4.02 -8.69 2.44
N THR A 139 3.01 -8.88 3.25
CA THR A 139 2.72 -10.17 3.89
C THR A 139 1.22 -10.40 3.92
N ILE A 140 0.85 -11.65 3.77
CA ILE A 140 -0.51 -12.13 4.00
C ILE A 140 -0.39 -13.18 5.09
N CYS A 141 -0.99 -12.91 6.23
CA CYS A 141 -0.82 -13.72 7.43
C CYS A 141 -2.09 -13.76 8.28
N LYS A 142 -2.14 -14.69 9.20
CA LYS A 142 -3.11 -14.66 10.29
C LYS A 142 -2.59 -13.72 11.36
N ASP A 143 -3.43 -12.80 11.80
CA ASP A 143 -3.03 -11.83 12.81
C ASP A 143 -4.22 -11.36 13.64
N SER A 144 -4.14 -11.57 14.94
CA SER A 144 -5.12 -11.10 15.90
C SER A 144 -4.73 -9.75 16.52
N SER A 145 -3.46 -9.36 16.44
CA SER A 145 -2.94 -8.16 17.08
C SER A 145 -3.29 -6.88 16.32
N GLY A 146 -3.36 -6.94 14.99
CA GLY A 146 -3.56 -5.78 14.12
C GLY A 146 -2.37 -4.80 14.11
N ALA A 147 -1.19 -5.23 14.59
CA ALA A 147 0.01 -4.41 14.59
C ALA A 147 0.48 -4.10 13.17
N GLU A 148 0.83 -2.84 12.90
CA GLU A 148 1.34 -2.43 11.60
C GLU A 148 2.73 -3.01 11.31
N PRO A 149 3.03 -3.35 10.05
CA PRO A 149 4.37 -3.77 9.67
C PRO A 149 5.36 -2.61 9.85
N THR A 150 6.59 -2.93 10.17
CA THR A 150 7.65 -1.94 10.39
C THR A 150 8.88 -2.29 9.56
N TYR A 151 9.71 -1.28 9.32
CA TYR A 151 11.01 -1.45 8.68
C TYR A 151 12.11 -0.98 9.65
N ASN A 152 12.94 -1.91 10.07
CA ASN A 152 14.12 -1.61 10.89
C ASN A 152 15.23 -2.58 10.47
N ASN A 153 16.17 -2.10 9.65
CA ASN A 153 17.19 -2.91 9.00
C ASN A 153 16.64 -4.15 8.25
N GLY A 154 15.36 -4.09 7.85
CA GLY A 154 14.64 -5.15 7.18
C GLY A 154 13.15 -5.10 7.48
N PHE A 155 12.37 -5.75 6.63
CA PHE A 155 10.92 -5.83 6.76
C PHE A 155 10.52 -6.72 7.94
N GLN A 156 9.71 -6.16 8.84
CA GLN A 156 9.12 -6.87 9.96
C GLN A 156 7.60 -6.93 9.77
N ARG A 157 7.08 -8.11 9.49
CA ARG A 157 5.67 -8.34 9.15
C ARG A 157 4.69 -8.06 10.31
N LYS A 158 5.14 -8.16 11.57
CA LYS A 158 4.32 -7.97 12.78
C LYS A 158 3.01 -8.77 12.76
N CYS A 159 3.08 -10.03 12.39
CA CYS A 159 2.00 -11.00 12.50
C CYS A 159 2.23 -11.90 13.71
N ASP A 160 1.18 -12.21 14.45
CA ASP A 160 1.25 -13.14 15.59
C ASP A 160 0.95 -14.59 15.17
N ASP A 161 0.54 -14.80 13.92
CA ASP A 161 0.14 -16.08 13.32
C ASP A 161 -0.95 -16.81 14.14
N LYS A 162 -1.74 -16.03 14.90
CA LYS A 162 -2.82 -16.51 15.76
C LYS A 162 -4.18 -16.00 15.27
N GLY A 163 -5.21 -16.70 15.73
CA GLY A 163 -6.59 -16.37 15.40
C GLY A 163 -7.00 -16.79 13.99
N ASP A 164 -8.19 -16.38 13.61
CA ASP A 164 -8.83 -16.76 12.34
C ASP A 164 -8.88 -15.61 11.34
N THR A 165 -8.42 -14.43 11.72
CA THR A 165 -8.44 -13.25 10.86
C THR A 165 -7.21 -13.22 9.95
N THR A 166 -7.46 -13.25 8.64
CA THR A 166 -6.42 -13.03 7.63
C THR A 166 -6.27 -11.56 7.34
N ILE A 167 -5.03 -11.06 7.33
CA ILE A 167 -4.69 -9.67 7.07
C ILE A 167 -3.68 -9.60 5.92
N VAL A 168 -3.90 -8.68 5.02
CA VAL A 168 -2.93 -8.26 4.00
C VAL A 168 -2.27 -6.99 4.50
N LYS A 169 -0.94 -7.00 4.62
CA LYS A 169 -0.13 -5.86 5.06
C LYS A 169 0.87 -5.51 3.96
N VAL A 170 0.92 -4.25 3.58
CA VAL A 170 1.86 -3.71 2.59
C VAL A 170 2.66 -2.61 3.23
N LEU A 171 3.96 -2.59 2.98
CA LEU A 171 4.89 -1.55 3.40
C LEU A 171 5.71 -1.14 2.19
N TRP A 172 5.90 0.15 1.99
CA TRP A 172 6.83 0.64 0.97
C TRP A 172 7.70 1.76 1.50
N LEU A 173 8.90 1.83 0.92
CA LEU A 173 9.91 2.81 1.24
C LEU A 173 10.04 3.76 0.06
N GLN A 174 9.97 5.05 0.34
CA GLN A 174 10.20 6.10 -0.63
C GLN A 174 11.44 6.90 -0.24
N ASP A 175 12.33 7.10 -1.19
CA ASP A 175 13.54 7.90 -0.96
C ASP A 175 13.18 9.34 -0.62
N VAL A 176 13.91 9.92 0.30
CA VAL A 176 13.79 11.32 0.68
C VAL A 176 14.95 12.08 0.06
N GLU A 177 14.65 13.03 -0.81
CA GLU A 177 15.65 13.86 -1.49
C GLU A 177 16.46 14.72 -0.51
N GLU A 178 15.88 15.07 0.67
CA GLU A 178 16.56 15.84 1.71
C GLU A 178 16.51 15.17 3.08
N LYS A 179 17.67 14.90 3.65
CA LYS A 179 17.85 14.34 5.00
C LYS A 179 17.12 15.11 6.12
N ASN A 180 16.84 16.39 5.92
CA ASN A 180 16.22 17.25 6.93
C ASN A 180 14.69 17.24 6.91
N SER A 181 14.07 16.87 5.81
CA SER A 181 12.60 16.81 5.66
C SER A 181 11.99 15.63 6.41
N ALA A 182 12.80 14.62 6.71
CA ALA A 182 12.37 13.36 7.32
C ALA A 182 12.29 13.38 8.86
N LYS A 183 12.67 14.49 9.51
CA LYS A 183 12.82 14.54 10.99
C LYS A 183 11.54 14.27 11.79
N ASN A 184 10.35 14.41 11.19
CA ASN A 184 9.06 14.25 11.87
C ASN A 184 8.16 13.18 11.27
N LEU A 185 8.68 12.35 10.35
CA LEU A 185 7.93 11.31 9.67
C LEU A 185 8.42 9.92 10.13
N ASN A 186 7.61 8.91 9.90
CA ASN A 186 7.99 7.52 10.16
C ASN A 186 9.10 7.13 9.17
N THR A 187 10.36 7.26 9.59
CA THR A 187 11.53 7.13 8.71
C THR A 187 12.45 6.00 9.11
N SER A 188 13.01 5.34 8.13
CA SER A 188 14.11 4.39 8.27
C SER A 188 15.33 4.93 7.55
N GLY A 189 16.15 5.74 8.25
CA GLY A 189 17.34 6.34 7.66
C GLY A 189 17.04 7.37 6.58
N HIS A 190 17.23 7.01 5.30
CA HIS A 190 17.01 7.90 4.14
C HIS A 190 15.65 7.69 3.46
N HIS A 191 14.77 6.86 4.03
CA HIS A 191 13.48 6.51 3.44
C HIS A 191 12.34 6.93 4.35
N VAL A 192 11.25 7.37 3.76
CA VAL A 192 9.95 7.45 4.45
C VAL A 192 9.27 6.11 4.33
N VAL A 193 8.75 5.61 5.44
CA VAL A 193 8.06 4.32 5.52
C VAL A 193 6.56 4.57 5.48
N TYR A 194 5.90 3.98 4.51
CA TYR A 194 4.44 3.97 4.38
C TYR A 194 3.92 2.56 4.60
N THR A 195 2.77 2.46 5.25
CA THR A 195 2.11 1.19 5.51
C THR A 195 0.65 1.24 5.11
N TYR A 196 0.14 0.10 4.66
CA TYR A 196 -1.28 -0.13 4.47
C TYR A 196 -1.62 -1.55 4.93
N GLN A 197 -2.71 -1.70 5.65
CA GLN A 197 -3.21 -3.03 6.03
C GLN A 197 -4.72 -3.11 5.92
N SER A 198 -5.20 -4.27 5.50
CA SER A 198 -6.63 -4.55 5.42
C SER A 198 -6.92 -5.98 5.82
N ARG A 199 -8.03 -6.17 6.54
CA ARG A 199 -8.52 -7.49 6.96
C ARG A 199 -9.39 -8.08 5.86
N VAL A 200 -9.19 -9.36 5.62
CA VAL A 200 -10.11 -10.14 4.81
C VAL A 200 -11.35 -10.40 5.67
N ARG A 201 -12.41 -9.69 5.40
CA ARG A 201 -13.68 -9.81 6.14
C ARG A 201 -14.63 -10.74 5.37
N ASP A 202 -15.25 -11.64 6.10
CA ASP A 202 -16.35 -12.45 5.62
C ASP A 202 -17.64 -11.62 5.49
#